data_cde78cb8cde4030208ad0e6bd0a6e444
#
_entry.id   cde78cb8cde4030208ad0e6bd0a6e444
#
_cell.length_a   1.000
_cell.length_b   1.000
_cell.length_c   1.000
_cell.angle_alpha   90.00
_cell.angle_beta   90.00
_cell.angle_gamma   90.00
#
_symmetry.space_group_name_H-M   'P 1'
#
loop_
_entity.id
_entity.type
_entity.pdbx_description
1 polymer ?
#
loop_
_entity_poly.entity_id
_entity_poly.type
_entity_poly.pdbx_seq_one_letter_code
_entity_poly.pdbx_strand_id
1 'polypeptide(L)'
;MLRFIIRRVLLGIPVLVTVATLTFFIMHVVPGGPFDTEKILPPEIIANIEAKYHLDKPLPLQYLLYMKQLAQGDLGPSYKYLGRDVSDIIRDTFPVSFTLGLFAVLVVLGLGIPAGMISAYWKNSLLDRSVLLLAAMGISVPSFVLGAISVWIFSHHWHLLPPALWEGPRHIILPAFALGAGFAGYVARLTRTTVLDVLAADYIRTARAKGLTEPVIMFKHVLKNSIYAKRKRFSIYLNFISLIKLST
;
A
#
# COMPACT_ATOMS: atom_id res chain seq x y z
N MET A 1 -24.60 -8.22 3.05
CA MET A 1 -23.45 -7.62 2.33
C MET A 1 -23.68 -6.13 2.04
N LEU A 2 -24.74 -5.74 1.32
CA LEU A 2 -25.02 -4.34 0.96
C LEU A 2 -25.13 -3.41 2.18
N ARG A 3 -25.90 -3.79 3.20
CA ARG A 3 -26.03 -3.00 4.46
C ARG A 3 -24.68 -2.77 5.17
N PHE A 4 -23.78 -3.75 5.12
CA PHE A 4 -22.43 -3.62 5.68
C PHE A 4 -21.58 -2.61 4.90
N ILE A 5 -21.65 -2.66 3.56
CA ILE A 5 -20.93 -1.73 2.67
C ILE A 5 -21.44 -0.31 2.89
N ILE A 6 -22.76 -0.11 2.85
CA ILE A 6 -23.40 1.20 3.07
C ILE A 6 -23.00 1.78 4.42
N ARG A 7 -23.09 0.99 5.52
CA ARG A 7 -22.69 1.44 6.84
C ARG A 7 -21.21 1.85 6.88
N ARG A 8 -20.33 1.13 6.19
CA ARG A 8 -18.89 1.42 6.15
C ARG A 8 -18.59 2.70 5.38
N VAL A 9 -19.29 2.91 4.26
CA VAL A 9 -19.18 4.16 3.47
C VAL A 9 -19.69 5.35 4.28
N LEU A 10 -20.86 5.22 4.92
CA LEU A 10 -21.42 6.28 5.75
C LEU A 10 -20.52 6.63 6.95
N LEU A 11 -19.87 5.65 7.58
CA LEU A 11 -18.88 5.90 8.64
C LEU A 11 -17.58 6.52 8.12
N GLY A 12 -17.28 6.39 6.84
CA GLY A 12 -16.15 7.07 6.19
C GLY A 12 -16.36 8.57 6.02
N ILE A 13 -17.59 9.04 5.82
CA ILE A 13 -17.90 10.45 5.60
C ILE A 13 -17.45 11.33 6.79
N PRO A 14 -17.81 11.04 8.06
CA PRO A 14 -17.32 11.82 9.20
C PRO A 14 -15.80 11.87 9.27
N VAL A 15 -15.11 10.76 8.95
CA VAL A 15 -13.64 10.71 8.93
C VAL A 15 -13.08 11.66 7.87
N LEU A 16 -13.63 11.63 6.65
CA LEU A 16 -13.21 12.53 5.58
C LEU A 16 -13.45 14.00 5.96
N VAL A 17 -14.62 14.32 6.51
CA VAL A 17 -14.94 15.67 6.99
C VAL A 17 -13.96 16.12 8.07
N THR A 18 -13.66 15.24 9.04
CA THR A 18 -12.70 15.55 10.11
C THR A 18 -11.31 15.80 9.55
N VAL A 19 -10.82 14.96 8.64
CA VAL A 19 -9.50 15.13 8.00
C VAL A 19 -9.48 16.44 7.21
N ALA A 20 -10.49 16.72 6.38
CA ALA A 20 -10.58 17.96 5.62
C ALA A 20 -10.57 19.19 6.52
N THR A 21 -11.36 19.16 7.62
CA THR A 21 -11.44 20.25 8.60
C THR A 21 -10.07 20.47 9.28
N LEU A 22 -9.46 19.41 9.77
CA LEU A 22 -8.13 19.51 10.43
C LEU A 22 -7.08 20.05 9.47
N THR A 23 -7.06 19.55 8.24
CA THR A 23 -6.12 20.02 7.20
C THR A 23 -6.32 21.49 6.92
N PHE A 24 -7.58 21.95 6.75
CA PHE A 24 -7.89 23.34 6.53
C PHE A 24 -7.34 24.23 7.66
N PHE A 25 -7.63 23.90 8.91
CA PHE A 25 -7.14 24.71 10.04
C PHE A 25 -5.63 24.65 10.21
N ILE A 26 -4.99 23.50 10.05
CA ILE A 26 -3.54 23.37 10.12
C ILE A 26 -2.87 24.28 9.08
N MET A 27 -3.37 24.28 7.85
CA MET A 27 -2.84 25.12 6.77
C MET A 27 -2.95 26.63 7.05
N HIS A 28 -3.94 27.04 7.85
CA HIS A 28 -4.13 28.45 8.21
C HIS A 28 -3.42 28.86 9.52
N VAL A 29 -3.07 27.90 10.37
CA VAL A 29 -2.36 28.17 11.64
C VAL A 29 -0.85 28.23 11.43
N VAL A 30 -0.32 27.53 10.43
CA VAL A 30 1.12 27.53 10.13
C VAL A 30 1.52 28.95 9.65
N PRO A 31 2.50 29.60 10.33
CA PRO A 31 3.02 30.90 9.89
C PRO A 31 3.56 30.82 8.47
N GLY A 32 3.29 31.86 7.68
CA GLY A 32 3.82 31.96 6.32
C GLY A 32 2.75 31.82 5.23
N GLY A 33 1.57 31.33 5.56
CA GLY A 33 0.48 31.17 4.61
C GLY A 33 0.72 30.04 3.57
N PRO A 34 -0.32 29.64 2.83
CA PRO A 34 -0.23 28.52 1.90
C PRO A 34 0.63 28.80 0.65
N PHE A 35 0.98 30.07 0.39
CA PHE A 35 1.76 30.49 -0.78
C PHE A 35 3.10 31.16 -0.44
N ASP A 36 3.54 31.13 0.82
CA ASP A 36 4.87 31.59 1.18
C ASP A 36 5.91 30.66 0.56
N THR A 37 6.32 31.03 -0.65
CA THR A 37 7.43 30.40 -1.34
C THR A 37 8.72 31.17 -1.00
N GLU A 38 9.87 30.51 -1.08
CA GLU A 38 11.20 31.14 -0.91
C GLU A 38 11.45 32.31 -1.88
N LYS A 39 10.59 32.51 -2.87
CA LYS A 39 10.63 33.64 -3.80
C LYS A 39 9.66 34.74 -3.36
N ILE A 40 10.17 35.87 -3.04
CA ILE A 40 9.40 37.11 -2.80
C ILE A 40 8.65 37.47 -4.09
N LEU A 41 7.37 37.20 -4.14
CA LEU A 41 6.50 37.61 -5.25
C LEU A 41 6.14 39.10 -5.10
N PRO A 42 5.96 39.84 -6.21
CA PRO A 42 5.45 41.20 -6.15
C PRO A 42 4.08 41.27 -5.44
N PRO A 43 3.81 42.31 -4.62
CA PRO A 43 2.57 42.43 -3.85
C PRO A 43 1.30 42.31 -4.67
N GLU A 44 1.32 42.82 -5.91
CA GLU A 44 0.17 42.75 -6.85
C GLU A 44 -0.15 41.27 -7.23
N ILE A 45 0.89 40.42 -7.39
CA ILE A 45 0.72 39.02 -7.71
C ILE A 45 0.16 38.26 -6.51
N ILE A 46 0.64 38.58 -5.31
CA ILE A 46 0.12 38.02 -4.07
C ILE A 46 -1.35 38.33 -3.89
N ALA A 47 -1.74 39.63 -4.06
CA ALA A 47 -3.12 40.05 -3.95
C ALA A 47 -4.05 39.38 -4.99
N ASN A 48 -3.58 39.15 -6.21
CA ASN A 48 -4.33 38.42 -7.24
C ASN A 48 -4.48 36.92 -6.88
N ILE A 49 -3.47 36.31 -6.28
CA ILE A 49 -3.51 34.94 -5.81
C ILE A 49 -4.51 34.85 -4.64
N GLU A 50 -4.41 35.71 -3.65
CA GLU A 50 -5.31 35.76 -2.49
C GLU A 50 -6.77 35.93 -2.91
N ALA A 51 -7.05 36.86 -3.84
CA ALA A 51 -8.39 37.05 -4.37
C ALA A 51 -8.90 35.82 -5.15
N LYS A 52 -8.05 35.21 -5.97
CA LYS A 52 -8.40 33.99 -6.73
C LYS A 52 -8.75 32.79 -5.82
N TYR A 53 -8.05 32.66 -4.70
CA TYR A 53 -8.24 31.57 -3.75
C TYR A 53 -9.14 31.93 -2.58
N HIS A 54 -9.76 33.10 -2.60
CA HIS A 54 -10.67 33.61 -1.57
C HIS A 54 -10.03 33.75 -0.19
N LEU A 55 -8.71 33.94 -0.12
CA LEU A 55 -7.99 34.10 1.14
C LEU A 55 -8.19 35.52 1.73
N ASP A 56 -8.72 36.41 0.96
CA ASP A 56 -9.17 37.77 1.35
C ASP A 56 -10.43 37.75 2.25
N LYS A 57 -11.16 36.61 2.31
CA LYS A 57 -12.41 36.47 3.05
C LYS A 57 -12.20 36.09 4.50
N PRO A 58 -13.20 36.33 5.39
CA PRO A 58 -13.14 35.82 6.75
C PRO A 58 -13.02 34.28 6.80
N LEU A 59 -12.22 33.77 7.74
CA LEU A 59 -11.90 32.35 7.86
C LEU A 59 -13.12 31.39 7.84
N PRO A 60 -14.25 31.72 8.52
CA PRO A 60 -15.45 30.88 8.44
C PRO A 60 -16.02 30.75 7.03
N LEU A 61 -15.95 31.84 6.24
CA LEU A 61 -16.44 31.84 4.85
C LEU A 61 -15.52 31.05 3.94
N GLN A 62 -14.20 31.18 4.12
CA GLN A 62 -13.23 30.35 3.42
C GLN A 62 -13.48 28.84 3.68
N TYR A 63 -13.72 28.46 4.94
CA TYR A 63 -14.03 27.08 5.31
C TYR A 63 -15.32 26.58 4.64
N LEU A 64 -16.39 27.37 4.66
CA LEU A 64 -17.65 27.00 4.01
C LEU A 64 -17.50 26.83 2.49
N LEU A 65 -16.76 27.71 1.83
CA LEU A 65 -16.47 27.62 0.40
C LEU A 65 -15.64 26.36 0.11
N TYR A 66 -14.60 26.08 0.88
CA TYR A 66 -13.79 24.88 0.77
C TYR A 66 -14.62 23.60 0.91
N MET A 67 -15.46 23.52 1.96
CA MET A 67 -16.34 22.36 2.17
C MET A 67 -17.37 22.18 1.08
N LYS A 68 -17.90 23.28 0.52
CA LYS A 68 -18.82 23.25 -0.63
C LYS A 68 -18.14 22.72 -1.90
N GLN A 69 -16.94 23.19 -2.22
CA GLN A 69 -16.14 22.72 -3.35
C GLN A 69 -15.82 21.23 -3.20
N LEU A 70 -15.38 20.81 -2.00
CA LEU A 70 -15.08 19.42 -1.70
C LEU A 70 -16.30 18.50 -1.86
N ALA A 71 -17.49 18.97 -1.45
CA ALA A 71 -18.75 18.25 -1.64
C ALA A 71 -19.17 18.11 -3.12
N GLN A 72 -18.68 19.00 -3.98
CA GLN A 72 -18.88 18.95 -5.44
C GLN A 72 -17.80 18.12 -6.15
N GLY A 73 -16.83 17.57 -5.41
CA GLY A 73 -15.71 16.81 -5.95
C GLY A 73 -14.57 17.70 -6.48
N ASP A 74 -14.64 19.00 -6.24
CA ASP A 74 -13.56 19.93 -6.53
C ASP A 74 -12.61 19.99 -5.33
N LEU A 75 -11.37 19.50 -5.53
CA LEU A 75 -10.33 19.46 -4.48
C LEU A 75 -9.58 20.80 -4.36
N GLY A 76 -9.96 21.76 -5.18
CA GLY A 76 -9.35 23.07 -5.20
C GLY A 76 -7.98 23.14 -5.85
N PRO A 77 -7.39 24.34 -5.86
CA PRO A 77 -6.09 24.59 -6.43
C PRO A 77 -4.96 24.02 -5.57
N SER A 78 -3.85 23.68 -6.23
CA SER A 78 -2.64 23.26 -5.53
C SER A 78 -1.92 24.45 -4.92
N TYR A 79 -1.65 24.39 -3.62
CA TYR A 79 -0.79 25.38 -2.95
C TYR A 79 0.69 25.20 -3.27
N LYS A 80 1.10 24.03 -3.77
CA LYS A 80 2.49 23.77 -4.14
C LYS A 80 2.80 24.09 -5.60
N TYR A 81 1.85 23.84 -6.50
CA TYR A 81 2.05 24.01 -7.94
C TYR A 81 1.09 25.10 -8.44
N LEU A 82 1.60 26.34 -8.58
CA LEU A 82 0.81 27.45 -9.07
C LEU A 82 0.19 27.16 -10.44
N GLY A 83 -1.09 27.46 -10.58
CA GLY A 83 -1.84 27.27 -11.82
C GLY A 83 -2.28 25.84 -12.11
N ARG A 84 -2.12 24.89 -11.16
CA ARG A 84 -2.63 23.52 -11.26
C ARG A 84 -3.65 23.22 -10.17
N ASP A 85 -4.67 22.46 -10.53
CA ASP A 85 -5.63 21.93 -9.56
C ASP A 85 -5.15 20.60 -8.97
N VAL A 86 -5.54 20.33 -7.72
CA VAL A 86 -5.21 19.06 -7.04
C VAL A 86 -5.75 17.88 -7.85
N SER A 87 -6.93 18.02 -8.45
CA SER A 87 -7.54 16.99 -9.31
C SER A 87 -6.67 16.63 -10.52
N ASP A 88 -6.01 17.63 -11.15
CA ASP A 88 -5.11 17.38 -12.27
C ASP A 88 -3.86 16.63 -11.84
N ILE A 89 -3.29 17.02 -10.70
CA ILE A 89 -2.12 16.33 -10.14
C ILE A 89 -2.46 14.86 -9.84
N ILE A 90 -3.62 14.60 -9.23
CA ILE A 90 -4.06 13.24 -8.96
C ILE A 90 -4.25 12.46 -10.27
N ARG A 91 -4.89 13.07 -11.27
CA ARG A 91 -5.13 12.43 -12.57
C ARG A 91 -3.82 12.02 -13.26
N ASP A 92 -2.79 12.85 -13.16
CA ASP A 92 -1.48 12.57 -13.77
C ASP A 92 -0.68 11.52 -12.97
N THR A 93 -0.72 11.58 -11.64
CA THR A 93 0.16 10.75 -10.78
C THR A 93 -0.47 9.43 -10.35
N PHE A 94 -1.81 9.38 -10.21
CA PHE A 94 -2.52 8.19 -9.74
C PHE A 94 -2.33 6.97 -10.66
N PRO A 95 -2.43 7.07 -12.00
CA PRO A 95 -2.21 5.93 -12.89
C PRO A 95 -0.82 5.31 -12.73
N VAL A 96 0.20 6.16 -12.57
CA VAL A 96 1.59 5.73 -12.35
C VAL A 96 1.71 4.99 -11.02
N SER A 97 1.21 5.58 -9.94
CA SER A 97 1.25 5.00 -8.60
C SER A 97 0.43 3.70 -8.51
N PHE A 98 -0.75 3.67 -9.14
CA PHE A 98 -1.61 2.48 -9.19
C PHE A 98 -0.93 1.34 -9.94
N THR A 99 -0.36 1.63 -11.10
CA THR A 99 0.37 0.64 -11.92
C THR A 99 1.55 0.07 -11.13
N LEU A 100 2.36 0.94 -10.53
CA LEU A 100 3.49 0.53 -9.72
C LEU A 100 3.05 -0.33 -8.53
N GLY A 101 2.00 0.08 -7.81
CA GLY A 101 1.43 -0.67 -6.70
C GLY A 101 0.92 -2.05 -7.12
N LEU A 102 0.25 -2.15 -8.26
CA LEU A 102 -0.23 -3.42 -8.80
C LEU A 102 0.94 -4.38 -9.10
N PHE A 103 1.99 -3.89 -9.78
CA PHE A 103 3.18 -4.70 -10.06
C PHE A 103 3.94 -5.08 -8.79
N ALA A 104 4.03 -4.17 -7.80
CA ALA A 104 4.60 -4.51 -6.48
C ALA A 104 3.81 -5.63 -5.80
N VAL A 105 2.48 -5.63 -5.85
CA VAL A 105 1.64 -6.73 -5.33
C VAL A 105 1.91 -8.03 -6.08
N LEU A 106 2.08 -8.00 -7.40
CA LEU A 106 2.45 -9.19 -8.18
C LEU A 106 3.81 -9.75 -7.76
N VAL A 107 4.80 -8.90 -7.49
CA VAL A 107 6.10 -9.31 -6.92
C VAL A 107 5.92 -9.94 -5.54
N VAL A 108 5.14 -9.31 -4.65
CA VAL A 108 4.85 -9.83 -3.30
C VAL A 108 4.23 -11.22 -3.34
N LEU A 109 3.21 -11.41 -4.16
CA LEU A 109 2.51 -12.69 -4.27
C LEU A 109 3.34 -13.73 -5.04
N GLY A 110 3.95 -13.31 -6.16
CA GLY A 110 4.74 -14.18 -7.04
C GLY A 110 6.02 -14.69 -6.43
N LEU A 111 6.65 -13.94 -5.51
CA LEU A 111 7.83 -14.39 -4.77
C LEU A 111 7.46 -14.95 -3.39
N GLY A 112 6.60 -14.26 -2.66
CA GLY A 112 6.31 -14.60 -1.27
C GLY A 112 5.56 -15.92 -1.09
N ILE A 113 4.53 -16.16 -1.90
CA ILE A 113 3.74 -17.41 -1.77
C ILE A 113 4.59 -18.63 -2.17
N PRO A 114 5.24 -18.69 -3.34
CA PRO A 114 6.06 -19.85 -3.70
C PRO A 114 7.22 -20.08 -2.73
N ALA A 115 7.93 -19.02 -2.33
CA ALA A 115 9.02 -19.13 -1.37
C ALA A 115 8.55 -19.71 -0.03
N GLY A 116 7.41 -19.25 0.48
CA GLY A 116 6.82 -19.78 1.72
C GLY A 116 6.36 -21.25 1.60
N MET A 117 5.79 -21.63 0.45
CA MET A 117 5.41 -23.02 0.16
C MET A 117 6.64 -23.95 0.09
N ILE A 118 7.68 -23.52 -0.64
CA ILE A 118 8.95 -24.25 -0.77
C ILE A 118 9.58 -24.43 0.62
N SER A 119 9.69 -23.37 1.39
CA SER A 119 10.22 -23.38 2.76
C SER A 119 9.45 -24.34 3.68
N ALA A 120 8.12 -24.37 3.58
CA ALA A 120 7.29 -25.27 4.38
C ALA A 120 7.41 -26.74 3.96
N TYR A 121 7.48 -26.99 2.65
CA TYR A 121 7.59 -28.33 2.08
C TYR A 121 8.91 -29.01 2.47
N TRP A 122 10.02 -28.29 2.36
CA TRP A 122 11.35 -28.76 2.79
C TRP A 122 11.74 -28.23 4.18
N LYS A 123 10.80 -28.32 5.12
CA LYS A 123 10.99 -27.87 6.50
C LYS A 123 12.33 -28.38 7.10
N ASN A 124 13.05 -27.49 7.78
CA ASN A 124 14.34 -27.72 8.43
C ASN A 124 15.53 -28.02 7.48
N SER A 125 15.32 -27.98 6.17
CA SER A 125 16.39 -28.12 5.17
C SER A 125 17.21 -26.83 5.00
N LEU A 126 18.27 -26.90 4.20
CA LEU A 126 19.04 -25.70 3.80
C LEU A 126 18.18 -24.73 3.01
N LEU A 127 17.26 -25.22 2.13
CA LEU A 127 16.33 -24.37 1.37
C LEU A 127 15.40 -23.60 2.31
N ASP A 128 14.86 -24.24 3.34
CA ASP A 128 14.04 -23.56 4.35
C ASP A 128 14.79 -22.43 5.03
N ARG A 129 16.01 -22.72 5.51
CA ARG A 129 16.86 -21.72 6.18
C ARG A 129 17.24 -20.58 5.25
N SER A 130 17.59 -20.85 3.98
CA SER A 130 17.93 -19.83 2.98
C SER A 130 16.73 -18.93 2.69
N VAL A 131 15.53 -19.48 2.49
CA VAL A 131 14.32 -18.70 2.28
C VAL A 131 14.01 -17.81 3.49
N LEU A 132 14.12 -18.33 4.71
CA LEU A 132 13.89 -17.55 5.92
C LEU A 132 14.94 -16.44 6.11
N LEU A 133 16.21 -16.70 5.76
CA LEU A 133 17.27 -15.70 5.78
C LEU A 133 17.01 -14.58 4.76
N LEU A 134 16.71 -14.94 3.51
CA LEU A 134 16.39 -13.97 2.45
C LEU A 134 15.13 -13.15 2.79
N ALA A 135 14.11 -13.81 3.37
CA ALA A 135 12.91 -13.13 3.85
C ALA A 135 13.24 -12.13 4.97
N ALA A 136 14.11 -12.50 5.91
CA ALA A 136 14.55 -11.62 6.98
C ALA A 136 15.34 -10.43 6.42
N MET A 137 16.24 -10.66 5.49
CA MET A 137 17.00 -9.59 4.81
C MET A 137 16.06 -8.64 4.08
N GLY A 138 15.10 -9.16 3.30
CA GLY A 138 14.13 -8.34 2.57
C GLY A 138 13.27 -7.45 3.50
N ILE A 139 12.93 -7.94 4.69
CA ILE A 139 12.17 -7.16 5.69
C ILE A 139 13.05 -6.11 6.38
N SER A 140 14.32 -6.43 6.65
CA SER A 140 15.22 -5.57 7.43
C SER A 140 15.83 -4.45 6.61
N VAL A 141 16.03 -4.66 5.31
CA VAL A 141 16.64 -3.68 4.42
C VAL A 141 15.59 -2.67 3.95
N PRO A 142 15.79 -1.35 4.14
CA PRO A 142 14.89 -0.33 3.63
C PRO A 142 14.69 -0.43 2.11
N SER A 143 13.47 -0.21 1.62
CA SER A 143 13.12 -0.37 0.20
C SER A 143 13.96 0.51 -0.74
N PHE A 144 14.33 1.73 -0.31
CA PHE A 144 15.19 2.62 -1.11
C PHE A 144 16.62 2.06 -1.27
N VAL A 145 17.14 1.35 -0.26
CA VAL A 145 18.45 0.67 -0.33
C VAL A 145 18.37 -0.50 -1.31
N LEU A 146 17.30 -1.31 -1.22
CA LEU A 146 17.05 -2.38 -2.20
C LEU A 146 16.91 -1.82 -3.61
N GLY A 147 16.25 -0.68 -3.76
CA GLY A 147 16.15 0.04 -5.03
C GLY A 147 17.52 0.44 -5.57
N ALA A 148 18.34 1.09 -4.77
CA ALA A 148 19.68 1.54 -5.15
C ALA A 148 20.58 0.35 -5.55
N ILE A 149 20.58 -0.72 -4.76
CA ILE A 149 21.33 -1.96 -5.06
C ILE A 149 20.83 -2.59 -6.36
N SER A 150 19.51 -2.65 -6.57
CA SER A 150 18.91 -3.21 -7.78
C SER A 150 19.29 -2.40 -9.02
N VAL A 151 19.27 -1.07 -8.96
CA VAL A 151 19.73 -0.20 -10.03
C VAL A 151 21.22 -0.42 -10.31
N TRP A 152 22.05 -0.49 -9.26
CA TRP A 152 23.47 -0.74 -9.43
C TRP A 152 23.77 -2.07 -10.11
N ILE A 153 23.10 -3.15 -9.71
CA ILE A 153 23.32 -4.49 -10.30
C ILE A 153 22.72 -4.57 -11.70
N PHE A 154 21.41 -4.32 -11.84
CA PHE A 154 20.67 -4.65 -13.06
C PHE A 154 20.76 -3.56 -14.14
N SER A 155 21.00 -2.32 -13.77
CA SER A 155 21.11 -1.22 -14.72
C SER A 155 22.57 -0.86 -15.00
N HIS A 156 23.37 -0.61 -13.95
CA HIS A 156 24.74 -0.15 -14.15
C HIS A 156 25.71 -1.30 -14.51
N HIS A 157 25.65 -2.43 -13.80
CA HIS A 157 26.62 -3.51 -14.00
C HIS A 157 26.21 -4.44 -15.14
N TRP A 158 24.97 -4.88 -15.19
CA TRP A 158 24.47 -5.83 -16.21
C TRP A 158 23.80 -5.19 -17.43
N HIS A 159 23.48 -3.92 -17.41
CA HIS A 159 22.80 -3.16 -18.47
C HIS A 159 21.50 -3.83 -18.99
N LEU A 160 20.78 -4.54 -18.10
CA LEU A 160 19.57 -5.28 -18.43
C LEU A 160 18.29 -4.43 -18.34
N LEU A 161 18.24 -3.51 -17.38
CA LEU A 161 17.05 -2.74 -17.04
C LEU A 161 17.38 -1.25 -16.92
N PRO A 162 16.47 -0.34 -17.28
CA PRO A 162 16.70 1.10 -17.17
C PRO A 162 16.72 1.53 -15.69
N PRO A 163 17.56 2.55 -15.31
CA PRO A 163 17.73 2.97 -13.93
C PRO A 163 16.58 3.83 -13.41
N ALA A 164 15.93 4.61 -14.29
CA ALA A 164 14.96 5.63 -13.94
C ALA A 164 14.01 5.91 -15.11
N LEU A 165 13.14 6.91 -14.94
CA LEU A 165 12.10 7.35 -15.87
C LEU A 165 10.87 6.43 -15.90
N TRP A 166 9.87 6.80 -16.72
CA TRP A 166 8.60 6.08 -16.85
C TRP A 166 8.21 5.96 -18.32
N GLU A 167 9.07 5.34 -19.15
CA GLU A 167 8.92 5.32 -20.60
C GLU A 167 8.46 3.97 -21.16
N GLY A 168 8.20 2.97 -20.29
CA GLY A 168 7.72 1.67 -20.74
C GLY A 168 7.77 0.58 -19.70
N PRO A 169 7.36 -0.65 -20.02
CA PRO A 169 7.20 -1.74 -19.06
C PRO A 169 8.49 -2.11 -18.30
N ARG A 170 9.65 -1.96 -18.92
CA ARG A 170 10.94 -2.27 -18.29
C ARG A 170 11.27 -1.34 -17.12
N HIS A 171 10.78 -0.09 -17.15
CA HIS A 171 10.98 0.90 -16.09
C HIS A 171 10.22 0.57 -14.79
N ILE A 172 9.20 -0.29 -14.87
CA ILE A 172 8.37 -0.69 -13.72
C ILE A 172 9.06 -1.75 -12.86
N ILE A 173 9.94 -2.58 -13.47
CA ILE A 173 10.47 -3.81 -12.85
C ILE A 173 11.25 -3.51 -11.57
N LEU A 174 12.27 -2.65 -11.65
CA LEU A 174 13.13 -2.34 -10.50
C LEU A 174 12.38 -1.64 -9.36
N PRO A 175 11.56 -0.59 -9.62
CA PRO A 175 10.77 0.03 -8.57
C PRO A 175 9.73 -0.90 -7.95
N ALA A 176 9.05 -1.73 -8.75
CA ALA A 176 8.08 -2.71 -8.24
C ALA A 176 8.76 -3.77 -7.37
N PHE A 177 9.94 -4.25 -7.77
CA PHE A 177 10.75 -5.17 -6.97
C PHE A 177 11.20 -4.52 -5.65
N ALA A 178 11.73 -3.30 -5.68
CA ALA A 178 12.18 -2.59 -4.49
C ALA A 178 11.05 -2.38 -3.48
N LEU A 179 9.84 -2.02 -3.95
CA LEU A 179 8.66 -1.86 -3.10
C LEU A 179 8.13 -3.20 -2.60
N GLY A 180 8.15 -4.24 -3.45
CA GLY A 180 7.54 -5.54 -3.15
C GLY A 180 8.43 -6.48 -2.33
N ALA A 181 9.75 -6.39 -2.41
CA ALA A 181 10.67 -7.39 -1.86
C ALA A 181 10.54 -7.58 -0.34
N GLY A 182 10.46 -6.48 0.42
CA GLY A 182 10.26 -6.55 1.86
C GLY A 182 8.94 -7.22 2.24
N PHE A 183 7.85 -6.84 1.57
CA PHE A 183 6.54 -7.46 1.78
C PHE A 183 6.50 -8.92 1.31
N ALA A 184 7.24 -9.29 0.26
CA ALA A 184 7.38 -10.67 -0.20
C ALA A 184 8.02 -11.55 0.90
N GLY A 185 9.04 -11.06 1.60
CA GLY A 185 9.64 -11.72 2.75
C GLY A 185 8.63 -11.96 3.88
N TYR A 186 7.81 -10.95 4.20
CA TYR A 186 6.73 -11.10 5.19
C TYR A 186 5.70 -12.15 4.75
N VAL A 187 5.25 -12.10 3.49
CA VAL A 187 4.28 -13.07 2.93
C VAL A 187 4.88 -14.48 2.90
N ALA A 188 6.16 -14.64 2.58
CA ALA A 188 6.83 -15.93 2.58
C ALA A 188 6.81 -16.58 3.97
N ARG A 189 7.20 -15.85 5.02
CA ARG A 189 7.16 -16.33 6.42
C ARG A 189 5.75 -16.70 6.87
N LEU A 190 4.79 -15.85 6.53
CA LEU A 190 3.40 -16.07 6.88
C LEU A 190 2.80 -17.28 6.13
N THR A 191 3.12 -17.43 4.85
CA THR A 191 2.71 -18.59 4.03
C THR A 191 3.33 -19.87 4.57
N ARG A 192 4.63 -19.88 4.89
CA ARG A 192 5.29 -21.02 5.51
C ARG A 192 4.56 -21.49 6.77
N THR A 193 4.30 -20.60 7.72
CA THR A 193 3.62 -20.94 8.97
C THR A 193 2.24 -21.53 8.70
N THR A 194 1.45 -20.90 7.84
CA THR A 194 0.09 -21.37 7.54
C THR A 194 0.09 -22.71 6.81
N VAL A 195 1.04 -22.92 5.89
CA VAL A 195 1.20 -24.19 5.17
C VAL A 195 1.59 -25.31 6.13
N LEU A 196 2.49 -25.07 7.08
CA LEU A 196 2.86 -26.05 8.10
C LEU A 196 1.67 -26.44 9.01
N ASP A 197 0.85 -25.45 9.41
CA ASP A 197 -0.36 -25.71 10.18
C ASP A 197 -1.35 -26.60 9.40
N VAL A 198 -1.53 -26.34 8.10
CA VAL A 198 -2.42 -27.11 7.22
C VAL A 198 -1.86 -28.52 6.98
N LEU A 199 -0.56 -28.67 6.76
CA LEU A 199 0.08 -29.99 6.55
C LEU A 199 -0.04 -30.92 7.75
N ALA A 200 -0.20 -30.37 8.96
CA ALA A 200 -0.41 -31.14 10.20
C ALA A 200 -1.87 -31.58 10.39
N ALA A 201 -2.82 -31.11 9.57
CA ALA A 201 -4.24 -31.43 9.74
C ALA A 201 -4.59 -32.86 9.31
N ASP A 202 -5.56 -33.49 10.00
CA ASP A 202 -5.96 -34.90 9.78
C ASP A 202 -6.48 -35.18 8.37
N TYR A 203 -7.16 -34.23 7.73
CA TYR A 203 -7.63 -34.42 6.36
C TYR A 203 -6.48 -34.53 5.34
N ILE A 204 -5.29 -33.99 5.63
CA ILE A 204 -4.09 -34.17 4.80
C ILE A 204 -3.55 -35.59 4.96
N ARG A 205 -3.56 -36.13 6.20
CA ARG A 205 -3.23 -37.57 6.45
C ARG A 205 -4.16 -38.49 5.69
N THR A 206 -5.47 -38.19 5.69
CA THR A 206 -6.46 -38.94 4.92
C THR A 206 -6.20 -38.85 3.42
N ALA A 207 -5.82 -37.67 2.90
CA ALA A 207 -5.49 -37.48 1.49
C ALA A 207 -4.28 -38.33 1.06
N ARG A 208 -3.23 -38.41 1.92
CA ARG A 208 -2.07 -39.28 1.69
C ARG A 208 -2.45 -40.77 1.75
N ALA A 209 -3.28 -41.15 2.72
CA ALA A 209 -3.78 -42.54 2.83
C ALA A 209 -4.61 -42.98 1.61
N LYS A 210 -5.28 -42.04 0.93
CA LYS A 210 -5.98 -42.27 -0.34
C LYS A 210 -5.06 -42.31 -1.57
N GLY A 211 -3.75 -42.22 -1.40
CA GLY A 211 -2.76 -42.28 -2.50
C GLY A 211 -2.59 -41.03 -3.32
N LEU A 212 -3.04 -39.84 -2.85
CA LEU A 212 -2.83 -38.58 -3.57
C LEU A 212 -1.35 -38.21 -3.54
N THR A 213 -0.82 -37.78 -4.69
CA THR A 213 0.56 -37.34 -4.82
C THR A 213 0.81 -36.00 -4.11
N GLU A 214 2.02 -35.80 -3.58
CA GLU A 214 2.39 -34.58 -2.84
C GLU A 214 2.11 -33.26 -3.62
N PRO A 215 2.39 -33.15 -4.94
CA PRO A 215 2.01 -31.95 -5.68
C PRO A 215 0.50 -31.67 -5.64
N VAL A 216 -0.34 -32.69 -5.79
CA VAL A 216 -1.80 -32.54 -5.72
C VAL A 216 -2.22 -32.10 -4.32
N ILE A 217 -1.63 -32.68 -3.28
CA ILE A 217 -1.88 -32.26 -1.90
C ILE A 217 -1.50 -30.79 -1.72
N MET A 218 -0.31 -30.37 -2.16
CA MET A 218 0.18 -29.00 -2.01
C MET A 218 -0.69 -27.97 -2.73
N PHE A 219 -0.99 -28.18 -4.00
CA PHE A 219 -1.74 -27.19 -4.78
C PHE A 219 -3.24 -27.22 -4.52
N LYS A 220 -3.86 -28.40 -4.43
CA LYS A 220 -5.32 -28.55 -4.32
C LYS A 220 -5.82 -28.43 -2.87
N HIS A 221 -5.09 -29.00 -1.91
CA HIS A 221 -5.55 -29.06 -0.52
C HIS A 221 -4.86 -28.05 0.38
N VAL A 222 -3.53 -27.89 0.27
CA VAL A 222 -2.77 -27.04 1.18
C VAL A 222 -2.89 -25.57 0.78
N LEU A 223 -2.57 -25.18 -0.46
CA LEU A 223 -2.61 -23.79 -0.92
C LEU A 223 -4.01 -23.20 -0.75
N LYS A 224 -5.03 -23.89 -1.22
CA LYS A 224 -6.43 -23.46 -1.11
C LYS A 224 -6.82 -23.22 0.36
N ASN A 225 -6.55 -24.18 1.23
CA ASN A 225 -6.94 -24.09 2.64
C ASN A 225 -6.08 -23.12 3.45
N SER A 226 -4.81 -22.92 3.10
CA SER A 226 -3.97 -21.91 3.76
C SER A 226 -4.45 -20.48 3.49
N ILE A 227 -5.02 -20.21 2.31
CA ILE A 227 -5.66 -18.92 2.02
C ILE A 227 -6.94 -18.75 2.85
N TYR A 228 -7.76 -19.80 3.03
CA TYR A 228 -8.99 -19.75 3.83
C TYR A 228 -8.73 -19.73 5.35
N ALA A 229 -7.72 -20.40 5.84
CA ALA A 229 -7.35 -20.43 7.27
C ALA A 229 -7.01 -19.03 7.81
N LYS A 230 -6.41 -18.17 6.99
CA LYS A 230 -6.20 -16.75 7.30
C LYS A 230 -7.50 -15.99 7.57
N ARG A 231 -8.56 -16.24 6.80
CA ARG A 231 -9.85 -15.57 6.97
C ARG A 231 -10.48 -15.88 8.33
N LYS A 232 -10.36 -17.11 8.82
CA LYS A 232 -10.87 -17.52 10.14
C LYS A 232 -10.08 -16.87 11.29
N ARG A 233 -8.75 -16.88 11.24
CA ARG A 233 -7.90 -16.21 12.25
C ARG A 233 -8.13 -14.71 12.28
N PHE A 234 -8.18 -14.06 11.14
CA PHE A 234 -8.43 -12.63 11.06
C PHE A 234 -9.81 -12.23 11.58
N SER A 235 -10.83 -13.05 11.34
CA SER A 235 -12.17 -12.87 11.93
C SER A 235 -12.17 -13.02 13.45
N ILE A 236 -11.39 -13.95 14.01
CA ILE A 236 -11.25 -14.14 15.46
C ILE A 236 -10.56 -12.92 16.10
N TYR A 237 -9.50 -12.38 15.48
CA TYR A 237 -8.84 -11.15 15.97
C TYR A 237 -9.77 -9.93 15.91
N LEU A 238 -10.55 -9.78 14.83
CA LEU A 238 -11.54 -8.70 14.74
C LEU A 238 -12.65 -8.83 15.80
N ASN A 239 -13.12 -10.04 16.06
CA ASN A 239 -14.10 -10.30 17.13
C ASN A 239 -13.51 -10.06 18.53
N PHE A 240 -12.25 -10.43 18.74
CA PHE A 240 -11.56 -10.18 20.01
C PHE A 240 -11.35 -8.68 20.27
N ILE A 241 -10.94 -7.92 19.25
CA ILE A 241 -10.83 -6.45 19.34
C ILE A 241 -12.20 -5.80 19.56
N SER A 242 -13.28 -6.33 18.97
CA SER A 242 -14.64 -5.81 19.18
C SER A 242 -15.17 -6.13 20.58
N LEU A 243 -14.79 -7.26 21.18
CA LEU A 243 -15.12 -7.63 22.56
C LEU A 243 -14.40 -6.73 23.59
N ILE A 244 -13.14 -6.39 23.36
CA ILE A 244 -12.39 -5.46 24.22
C ILE A 244 -12.99 -4.06 24.18
N LYS A 245 -13.49 -3.60 23.02
CA LYS A 245 -14.19 -2.30 22.88
C LYS A 245 -15.59 -2.24 23.53
N LEU A 246 -16.17 -3.37 23.87
CA LEU A 246 -17.48 -3.44 24.56
C LEU A 246 -17.33 -3.57 26.09
N SER A 247 -16.11 -3.77 26.60
CA SER A 247 -15.81 -3.90 28.03
C SER A 247 -15.18 -2.63 28.64
N THR A 248 -15.00 -1.58 27.85
CA THR A 248 -14.61 -0.22 28.26
C THR A 248 -15.74 0.76 27.93
#